data_9285450905b44cc49b763cbc7c0ac7e3
#
_entry.id   9285450905b44cc49b763cbc7c0ac7e3
#
_cell.length_a   1.000
_cell.length_b   1.000
_cell.length_c   1.000
_cell.angle_alpha   90.00
_cell.angle_beta   90.00
_cell.angle_gamma   90.00
#
_symmetry.space_group_name_H-M   'P 1'
#
loop_
_entity.id
_entity.type
_entity.pdbx_description
1 polymer ?
#
loop_
_entity_poly.entity_id
_entity_poly.type
_entity_poly.pdbx_seq_one_letter_code
_entity_poly.pdbx_strand_id
1 'polypeptide(L)'
;MASKSFCPLPWKHLATHPHGSITLCCESEQIGRQSESYDKNELIITDKGREYKTLHTTDYDFNKIHNSESFRQVRLDMLNGKRPSVCNKCWDSEDVGNTSKRLHELNRLEYTLEDAITETKEDGSIDVDYEFIELRLGNHCNLICRTCNPVSSSRW
;
A
#
# COMPACT_ATOMS: atom_id res chain seq x y z
N MET A 1 20.36 -6.34 -12.86
CA MET A 1 19.38 -5.34 -13.42
C MET A 1 18.24 -5.25 -12.44
N ALA A 2 17.88 -4.06 -11.99
CA ALA A 2 16.70 -3.90 -11.15
C ALA A 2 15.46 -4.39 -11.91
N SER A 3 14.64 -5.21 -11.26
CA SER A 3 13.37 -5.66 -11.84
C SER A 3 12.49 -4.46 -12.21
N LYS A 4 11.94 -4.47 -13.42
CA LYS A 4 11.05 -3.38 -13.88
C LYS A 4 9.73 -3.28 -13.11
N SER A 5 9.41 -4.25 -12.25
CA SER A 5 8.16 -4.33 -11.48
C SER A 5 8.37 -4.35 -9.96
N PHE A 6 9.58 -4.64 -9.48
CA PHE A 6 9.85 -4.78 -8.05
C PHE A 6 9.86 -3.42 -7.33
N CYS A 7 9.26 -3.39 -6.15
CA CYS A 7 9.28 -2.29 -5.18
C CYS A 7 9.46 -2.90 -3.78
N PRO A 8 10.37 -2.41 -2.92
CA PRO A 8 10.59 -2.98 -1.58
C PRO A 8 9.43 -2.71 -0.60
N LEU A 9 8.60 -1.70 -0.85
CA LEU A 9 7.58 -1.25 0.10
C LEU A 9 6.55 -2.32 0.48
N PRO A 10 6.05 -3.21 -0.41
CA PRO A 10 5.15 -4.28 -0.01
C PRO A 10 5.73 -5.30 0.99
N TRP A 11 7.03 -5.29 1.22
CA TRP A 11 7.73 -6.14 2.19
C TRP A 11 8.11 -5.39 3.47
N LYS A 12 8.53 -4.14 3.35
CA LYS A 12 9.21 -3.39 4.42
C LYS A 12 8.44 -2.18 4.93
N HIS A 13 7.23 -1.92 4.41
CA HIS A 13 6.48 -0.71 4.73
C HIS A 13 4.97 -0.93 4.80
N LEU A 14 4.33 -0.06 5.57
CA LEU A 14 2.88 0.04 5.67
C LEU A 14 2.50 1.51 5.87
N ALA A 15 1.45 1.96 5.22
CA ALA A 15 0.92 3.31 5.40
C ALA A 15 -0.53 3.29 5.88
N THR A 16 -0.89 4.24 6.75
CA THR A 16 -2.27 4.46 7.18
C THR A 16 -2.80 5.79 6.67
N HIS A 17 -4.11 5.89 6.50
CA HIS A 17 -4.81 7.14 6.22
C HIS A 17 -5.49 7.68 7.49
N PRO A 18 -5.84 8.99 7.55
CA PRO A 18 -6.48 9.60 8.72
C PRO A 18 -7.77 8.93 9.18
N HIS A 19 -8.48 8.26 8.26
CA HIS A 19 -9.71 7.52 8.56
C HIS A 19 -9.46 6.03 8.89
N GLY A 20 -8.18 5.63 9.05
CA GLY A 20 -7.78 4.30 9.49
C GLY A 20 -7.57 3.27 8.38
N SER A 21 -7.87 3.55 7.12
CA SER A 21 -7.57 2.61 6.04
C SER A 21 -6.06 2.44 5.83
N ILE A 22 -5.67 1.28 5.36
CA ILE A 22 -4.28 0.89 5.17
C ILE A 22 -3.97 0.72 3.70
N THR A 23 -2.78 1.14 3.30
CA THR A 23 -2.27 1.04 1.94
C THR A 23 -0.82 0.54 1.95
N LEU A 24 -0.35 0.09 0.79
CA LEU A 24 1.04 -0.33 0.60
C LEU A 24 2.04 0.81 0.85
N CYS A 25 1.68 2.01 0.38
CA CYS A 25 2.44 3.25 0.59
C CYS A 25 1.54 4.46 0.34
N CYS A 26 2.03 5.66 0.61
CA CYS A 26 1.30 6.91 0.44
C CYS A 26 0.88 7.22 -1.02
N GLU A 27 1.52 6.61 -2.00
CA GLU A 27 1.22 6.79 -3.43
C GLU A 27 0.36 5.68 -4.01
N SER A 28 0.22 4.54 -3.32
CA SER A 28 -0.63 3.45 -3.80
C SER A 28 -2.10 3.80 -3.69
N GLU A 29 -2.89 3.25 -4.58
CA GLU A 29 -4.34 3.28 -4.43
C GLU A 29 -4.77 2.50 -3.18
N GLN A 30 -5.95 2.81 -2.67
CA GLN A 30 -6.51 2.06 -1.54
C GLN A 30 -6.81 0.64 -1.99
N ILE A 31 -6.23 -0.32 -1.30
CA ILE A 31 -6.52 -1.73 -1.53
C ILE A 31 -7.98 -1.99 -1.13
N GLY A 32 -8.72 -2.65 -1.99
CA GLY A 32 -10.14 -2.98 -1.77
C GLY A 32 -11.15 -1.95 -2.31
N ARG A 33 -10.74 -0.77 -2.78
CA ARG A 33 -11.71 0.26 -3.18
C ARG A 33 -11.96 0.40 -4.68
N GLN A 34 -11.06 -0.01 -5.58
CA GLN A 34 -11.20 0.25 -7.02
C GLN A 34 -10.74 -0.88 -7.96
N SER A 35 -10.01 -1.89 -7.51
CA SER A 35 -9.61 -2.94 -8.43
C SER A 35 -10.51 -4.16 -8.28
N GLU A 36 -11.27 -4.47 -9.30
CA GLU A 36 -12.03 -5.73 -9.42
C GLU A 36 -11.14 -6.98 -9.30
N SER A 37 -9.82 -6.80 -9.31
CA SER A 37 -8.84 -7.89 -9.30
C SER A 37 -8.32 -8.28 -7.91
N TYR A 38 -8.37 -7.39 -6.92
CA TYR A 38 -7.70 -7.63 -5.63
C TYR A 38 -8.61 -8.02 -4.49
N ASP A 39 -9.91 -7.80 -4.58
CA ASP A 39 -10.81 -8.31 -3.54
C ASP A 39 -12.30 -8.27 -3.89
N LYS A 40 -12.79 -9.32 -4.53
CA LYS A 40 -14.23 -9.53 -4.69
C LYS A 40 -14.91 -9.98 -3.39
N ASN A 41 -14.15 -10.39 -2.39
CA ASN A 41 -14.65 -11.01 -1.16
C ASN A 41 -14.81 -10.05 0.02
N GLU A 42 -14.31 -8.81 -0.10
CA GLU A 42 -14.43 -7.79 0.95
C GLU A 42 -15.51 -6.72 0.67
N LEU A 43 -16.50 -7.07 -0.13
CA LEU A 43 -17.68 -6.22 -0.31
C LEU A 43 -18.59 -6.36 0.91
N ILE A 44 -18.69 -5.30 1.70
CA ILE A 44 -19.69 -5.20 2.76
C ILE A 44 -20.92 -4.50 2.20
N ILE A 45 -22.08 -5.11 2.39
CA ILE A 45 -23.36 -4.44 2.16
C ILE A 45 -23.76 -3.81 3.48
N THR A 46 -23.69 -2.49 3.56
CA THR A 46 -24.16 -1.72 4.69
C THR A 46 -25.56 -1.14 4.40
N ASP A 47 -26.22 -0.59 5.42
CA ASP A 47 -27.47 0.19 5.29
C ASP A 47 -27.30 1.44 4.40
N LYS A 48 -26.06 1.89 4.15
CA LYS A 48 -25.71 2.98 3.24
C LYS A 48 -25.39 2.54 1.80
N GLY A 49 -25.43 1.24 1.52
CA GLY A 49 -25.14 0.68 0.21
C GLY A 49 -23.95 -0.28 0.20
N ARG A 50 -23.35 -0.46 -0.99
CA ARG A 50 -22.18 -1.32 -1.15
C ARG A 50 -20.92 -0.55 -0.79
N GLU A 51 -20.23 -0.98 0.25
CA GLU A 51 -18.91 -0.49 0.62
C GLU A 51 -17.89 -1.61 0.52
N TYR A 52 -16.73 -1.33 -0.08
CA TYR A 52 -15.63 -2.27 -0.03
C TYR A 52 -14.97 -2.20 1.34
N LYS A 53 -14.77 -3.34 1.97
CA LYS A 53 -13.99 -3.42 3.20
C LYS A 53 -12.55 -3.10 2.88
N THR A 54 -12.16 -1.87 3.16
CA THR A 54 -10.74 -1.51 3.14
C THR A 54 -10.06 -2.09 4.38
N LEU A 55 -8.82 -2.52 4.25
CA LEU A 55 -8.00 -2.87 5.40
C LEU A 55 -7.96 -1.68 6.37
N HIS A 56 -8.25 -1.95 7.63
CA HIS A 56 -8.38 -0.91 8.64
C HIS A 56 -7.65 -1.29 9.92
N THR A 57 -7.05 -0.30 10.59
CA THR A 57 -6.26 -0.48 11.81
C THR A 57 -7.04 -1.03 13.00
N THR A 58 -8.36 -0.87 13.02
CA THR A 58 -9.21 -1.33 14.13
C THR A 58 -9.60 -2.80 14.03
N ASP A 59 -9.52 -3.40 12.85
CA ASP A 59 -10.05 -4.74 12.59
C ASP A 59 -8.99 -5.84 12.69
N TYR A 60 -7.70 -5.47 12.59
CA TYR A 60 -6.61 -6.43 12.43
C TYR A 60 -5.35 -6.00 13.18
N ASP A 61 -4.53 -6.96 13.56
CA ASP A 61 -3.12 -6.69 13.86
C ASP A 61 -2.33 -6.43 12.57
N PHE A 62 -1.23 -5.70 12.67
CA PHE A 62 -0.42 -5.33 11.51
C PHE A 62 0.15 -6.53 10.76
N ASN A 63 0.43 -7.64 11.44
CA ASN A 63 0.91 -8.86 10.80
C ASN A 63 -0.15 -9.48 9.90
N LYS A 64 -1.40 -9.55 10.37
CA LYS A 64 -2.53 -10.05 9.57
C LYS A 64 -2.82 -9.16 8.37
N ILE A 65 -2.77 -7.83 8.56
CA ILE A 65 -2.96 -6.87 7.47
C ILE A 65 -1.89 -7.05 6.40
N HIS A 66 -0.63 -7.10 6.81
CA HIS A 66 0.51 -7.23 5.88
C HIS A 66 0.52 -8.58 5.15
N ASN A 67 -0.11 -9.59 5.72
CA ASN A 67 -0.31 -10.89 5.11
C ASN A 67 -1.75 -11.12 4.61
N SER A 68 -2.54 -10.06 4.44
CA SER A 68 -3.85 -10.15 3.77
C SER A 68 -3.68 -10.58 2.31
N GLU A 69 -4.74 -11.12 1.73
CA GLU A 69 -4.75 -11.60 0.35
C GLU A 69 -4.26 -10.51 -0.64
N SER A 70 -4.71 -9.28 -0.45
CA SER A 70 -4.32 -8.15 -1.30
C SER A 70 -2.81 -7.86 -1.26
N PHE A 71 -2.20 -7.86 -0.08
CA PHE A 71 -0.75 -7.66 0.05
C PHE A 71 0.05 -8.83 -0.55
N ARG A 72 -0.40 -10.06 -0.28
CA ARG A 72 0.23 -11.27 -0.84
C ARG A 72 0.19 -11.27 -2.36
N GLN A 73 -0.96 -10.93 -2.95
CA GLN A 73 -1.11 -10.88 -4.40
C GLN A 73 -0.20 -9.83 -5.03
N VAL A 74 -0.08 -8.64 -4.44
CA VAL A 74 0.86 -7.60 -4.93
C VAL A 74 2.29 -8.10 -4.93
N ARG A 75 2.73 -8.77 -3.86
CA ARG A 75 4.08 -9.36 -3.80
C ARG A 75 4.28 -10.40 -4.88
N LEU A 76 3.35 -11.35 -5.03
CA LEU A 76 3.43 -12.37 -6.07
C LEU A 76 3.45 -11.76 -7.48
N ASP A 77 2.64 -10.75 -7.75
CA ASP A 77 2.65 -10.07 -9.04
C ASP A 77 4.01 -9.42 -9.33
N MET A 78 4.58 -8.71 -8.34
CA MET A 78 5.90 -8.08 -8.49
C MET A 78 7.02 -9.10 -8.70
N LEU A 79 7.01 -10.22 -7.96
CA LEU A 79 7.98 -11.30 -8.12
C LEU A 79 7.86 -11.98 -9.50
N ASN A 80 6.66 -12.06 -10.05
CA ASN A 80 6.39 -12.59 -11.39
C ASN A 80 6.58 -11.55 -12.52
N GLY A 81 7.16 -10.39 -12.22
CA GLY A 81 7.46 -9.37 -13.23
C GLY A 81 6.25 -8.56 -13.68
N LYS A 82 5.09 -8.70 -13.03
CA LYS A 82 3.88 -7.93 -13.30
C LYS A 82 3.91 -6.59 -12.58
N ARG A 83 3.21 -5.61 -13.13
CA ARG A 83 3.00 -4.29 -12.54
C ARG A 83 1.63 -4.25 -11.87
N PRO A 84 1.51 -4.31 -10.52
CA PRO A 84 0.21 -4.22 -9.86
C PRO A 84 -0.48 -2.89 -10.14
N SER A 85 -1.78 -2.93 -10.44
CA SER A 85 -2.57 -1.72 -10.79
C SER A 85 -2.69 -0.73 -9.64
N VAL A 86 -2.66 -1.20 -8.39
CA VAL A 86 -2.65 -0.33 -7.20
C VAL A 86 -1.43 0.60 -7.13
N CYS A 87 -0.39 0.34 -7.93
CA CYS A 87 0.84 1.11 -8.02
C CYS A 87 0.92 1.97 -9.30
N ASN A 88 -0.19 2.18 -10.03
CA ASN A 88 -0.21 2.87 -11.33
C ASN A 88 0.45 4.25 -11.30
N LYS A 89 0.33 5.02 -10.24
CA LYS A 89 1.01 6.32 -10.12
C LYS A 89 2.52 6.25 -10.35
N CYS A 90 3.18 5.19 -9.83
CA CYS A 90 4.60 4.99 -10.06
C CYS A 90 4.86 4.57 -11.52
N TRP A 91 4.06 3.65 -12.04
CA TRP A 91 4.21 3.17 -13.40
C TRP A 91 4.02 4.27 -14.44
N ASP A 92 2.95 5.07 -14.29
CA ASP A 92 2.65 6.18 -15.18
C ASP A 92 3.77 7.24 -15.16
N SER A 93 4.33 7.55 -13.98
CA SER A 93 5.47 8.46 -13.87
C SER A 93 6.71 7.93 -14.57
N GLU A 94 7.01 6.65 -14.41
CA GLU A 94 8.19 6.02 -15.00
C GLU A 94 8.06 5.84 -16.51
N ASP A 95 6.87 5.54 -17.00
CA ASP A 95 6.60 5.35 -18.44
C ASP A 95 6.76 6.66 -19.25
N VAL A 96 6.62 7.81 -18.60
CA VAL A 96 6.93 9.13 -19.19
C VAL A 96 8.33 9.66 -18.84
N GLY A 97 9.18 8.82 -18.22
CA GLY A 97 10.57 9.14 -17.88
C GLY A 97 10.77 9.96 -16.61
N ASN A 98 9.75 10.09 -15.76
CA ASN A 98 9.85 10.78 -14.49
C ASN A 98 10.31 9.84 -13.36
N THR A 99 10.81 10.44 -12.28
CA THR A 99 11.13 9.71 -11.04
C THR A 99 9.84 9.34 -10.30
N SER A 100 9.80 8.15 -9.71
CA SER A 100 8.70 7.65 -8.89
C SER A 100 9.10 7.41 -7.45
N LYS A 101 8.10 7.27 -6.56
CA LYS A 101 8.33 6.81 -5.18
C LYS A 101 9.05 5.46 -5.15
N ARG A 102 8.67 4.52 -6.01
CA ARG A 102 9.31 3.22 -6.14
C ARG A 102 10.81 3.32 -6.42
N LEU A 103 11.20 4.13 -7.39
CA LEU A 103 12.62 4.33 -7.75
C LEU A 103 13.39 4.97 -6.61
N HIS A 104 12.77 5.92 -5.89
CA HIS A 104 13.36 6.52 -4.69
C HIS A 104 13.63 5.47 -3.61
N GLU A 105 12.63 4.61 -3.31
CA GLU A 105 12.77 3.60 -2.27
C GLU A 105 13.72 2.46 -2.65
N LEU A 106 13.80 2.10 -3.92
CA LEU A 106 14.82 1.16 -4.42
C LEU A 106 16.26 1.65 -4.18
N ASN A 107 16.47 2.96 -4.22
CA ASN A 107 17.76 3.56 -3.95
C ASN A 107 18.02 3.78 -2.45
N ARG A 108 16.96 3.90 -1.65
CA ARG A 108 17.06 4.21 -0.21
C ARG A 108 17.17 2.97 0.66
N LEU A 109 16.41 1.93 0.33
CA LEU A 109 16.35 0.70 1.11
C LEU A 109 17.36 -0.32 0.57
N GLU A 110 18.18 -0.86 1.48
CA GLU A 110 19.10 -1.95 1.18
C GLU A 110 18.36 -3.31 1.13
N TYR A 111 17.25 -3.35 0.36
CA TYR A 111 16.40 -4.53 0.22
C TYR A 111 16.22 -4.87 -1.26
N THR A 112 16.69 -6.03 -1.65
CA THR A 112 16.80 -6.44 -3.05
C THR A 112 15.65 -7.36 -3.49
N LEU A 113 15.54 -7.60 -4.79
CA LEU A 113 14.63 -8.61 -5.33
C LEU A 113 14.99 -10.01 -4.84
N GLU A 114 16.28 -10.32 -4.63
CA GLU A 114 16.74 -11.62 -4.14
C GLU A 114 16.31 -11.85 -2.70
N ASP A 115 16.39 -10.82 -1.86
CA ASP A 115 15.86 -10.85 -0.50
C ASP A 115 14.35 -11.12 -0.50
N ALA A 116 13.61 -10.40 -1.34
CA ALA A 116 12.17 -10.58 -1.50
C ALA A 116 11.78 -11.99 -1.95
N ILE A 117 12.52 -12.58 -2.89
CA ILE A 117 12.31 -13.97 -3.33
C ILE A 117 12.55 -14.95 -2.18
N THR A 118 13.60 -14.71 -1.39
CA THR A 118 13.98 -15.60 -0.27
C THR A 118 12.99 -15.53 0.88
N GLU A 119 12.49 -14.34 1.21
CA GLU A 119 11.58 -14.12 2.35
C GLU A 119 10.12 -14.46 2.02
N THR A 120 9.72 -14.49 0.74
CA THR A 120 8.33 -14.70 0.35
C THR A 120 8.00 -16.18 0.23
N LYS A 121 6.99 -16.62 0.99
CA LYS A 121 6.46 -17.99 0.92
C LYS A 121 5.65 -18.18 -0.38
N GLU A 122 5.36 -19.44 -0.72
CA GLU A 122 4.63 -19.77 -1.97
C GLU A 122 3.28 -19.06 -2.11
N ASP A 123 2.60 -18.80 -0.98
CA ASP A 123 1.31 -18.10 -0.95
C ASP A 123 1.44 -16.56 -0.94
N GLY A 124 2.66 -16.02 -1.03
CA GLY A 124 2.94 -14.60 -0.99
C GLY A 124 3.02 -14.01 0.42
N SER A 125 2.89 -14.81 1.48
CA SER A 125 3.07 -14.36 2.86
C SER A 125 4.56 -14.22 3.20
N ILE A 126 4.83 -13.39 4.22
CA ILE A 126 6.17 -13.13 4.75
C ILE A 126 6.15 -13.14 6.27
N ASP A 127 7.31 -13.32 6.89
CA ASP A 127 7.51 -12.97 8.28
C ASP A 127 7.75 -11.46 8.35
N VAL A 128 6.80 -10.74 8.96
CA VAL A 128 6.74 -9.27 8.85
C VAL A 128 7.87 -8.61 9.64
N ASP A 129 8.66 -7.82 8.93
CA ASP A 129 9.76 -7.03 9.46
C ASP A 129 9.78 -5.64 8.80
N TYR A 130 9.18 -4.66 9.49
CA TYR A 130 9.05 -3.31 8.96
C TYR A 130 10.35 -2.52 9.09
N GLU A 131 10.80 -1.94 7.98
CA GLU A 131 11.85 -0.92 7.99
C GLU A 131 11.30 0.42 8.50
N PHE A 132 10.08 0.76 8.09
CA PHE A 132 9.37 1.94 8.59
C PHE A 132 7.86 1.84 8.36
N ILE A 133 7.08 2.58 9.15
CA ILE A 133 5.63 2.68 9.05
C ILE A 133 5.23 4.15 8.95
N GLU A 134 4.35 4.48 8.00
CA GLU A 134 3.74 5.80 7.90
C GLU A 134 2.40 5.81 8.63
N LEU A 135 2.36 6.39 9.82
CA LEU A 135 1.16 6.47 10.64
C LEU A 135 0.48 7.84 10.51
N ARG A 136 -0.73 7.86 9.98
CA ARG A 136 -1.65 9.00 9.98
C ARG A 136 -2.82 8.68 10.90
N LEU A 137 -2.69 9.07 12.16
CA LEU A 137 -3.57 8.64 13.26
C LEU A 137 -4.91 9.40 13.31
N GLY A 138 -5.17 10.30 12.39
CA GLY A 138 -6.41 11.06 12.30
C GLY A 138 -6.21 12.42 11.63
N ASN A 139 -7.30 13.16 11.52
CA ASN A 139 -7.29 14.51 10.95
C ASN A 139 -7.60 15.60 11.99
N HIS A 140 -7.59 15.27 13.29
CA HIS A 140 -7.74 16.26 14.34
C HIS A 140 -6.54 17.21 14.37
N CYS A 141 -6.78 18.46 13.97
CA CYS A 141 -5.76 19.50 13.90
C CYS A 141 -6.31 20.82 14.43
N ASN A 142 -5.51 21.55 15.18
CA ASN A 142 -5.86 22.88 15.70
C ASN A 142 -5.38 24.03 14.79
N LEU A 143 -4.71 23.72 13.68
CA LEU A 143 -4.17 24.68 12.72
C LEU A 143 -5.02 24.78 11.47
N ILE A 144 -4.98 25.95 10.81
CA ILE A 144 -5.57 26.22 9.50
C ILE A 144 -4.44 26.60 8.53
N CYS A 145 -3.68 25.61 8.07
CA CYS A 145 -2.56 25.84 7.16
C CYS A 145 -3.05 26.02 5.74
N ARG A 146 -2.50 26.98 4.99
CA ARG A 146 -2.89 27.28 3.60
C ARG A 146 -2.70 26.09 2.64
N THR A 147 -1.78 25.17 2.96
CA THR A 147 -1.47 23.98 2.15
C THR A 147 -2.24 22.74 2.60
N CYS A 148 -3.13 22.87 3.60
CA CYS A 148 -3.89 21.76 4.13
C CYS A 148 -5.23 21.58 3.38
N ASN A 149 -5.87 20.44 3.59
CA ASN A 149 -7.14 20.07 2.97
C ASN A 149 -8.06 19.37 3.98
N PRO A 150 -9.38 19.23 3.70
CA PRO A 150 -10.34 18.64 4.62
C PRO A 150 -10.04 17.19 5.01
N VAL A 151 -9.34 16.43 4.18
CA VAL A 151 -8.96 15.04 4.49
C VAL A 151 -7.90 15.00 5.58
N SER A 152 -6.99 15.97 5.58
CA SER A 152 -5.84 16.01 6.48
C SER A 152 -6.07 16.90 7.71
N SER A 153 -7.15 17.66 7.78
CA SER A 153 -7.47 18.55 8.90
C SER A 153 -8.97 18.73 9.09
N SER A 154 -9.42 18.52 10.32
CA SER A 154 -10.82 18.74 10.73
C SER A 154 -11.22 20.23 10.81
N ARG A 155 -10.28 21.15 10.59
CA ARG A 155 -10.50 22.61 10.60
C ARG A 155 -10.83 23.19 9.23
N TRP A 156 -10.78 22.40 8.17
CA TRP A 156 -11.11 22.77 6.80
C TRP A 156 -12.45 22.24 6.34
#